data_216af3d6a1dd0b522e074d6ce93c7fc1
#
_entry.id   216af3d6a1dd0b522e074d6ce93c7fc1
#
_cell.length_a   1.000
_cell.length_b   1.000
_cell.length_c   1.000
_cell.angle_alpha   90.00
_cell.angle_beta   90.00
_cell.angle_gamma   90.00
#
_symmetry.space_group_name_H-M   'P 1'
#
loop_
_entity.id
_entity.type
_entity.pdbx_description
1 polymer ?
#
loop_
_entity_poly.entity_id
_entity_poly.type
_entity_poly.pdbx_seq_one_letter_code
_entity_poly.pdbx_strand_id
1 'polypeptide(L)'
;MALYTASSFKSELNDKGWRMTPQRETILHVFQNLPKGNHLSAEDLYTLLKNRGENISLSTIYRTLKLMARMSLLRELELAEGHKHYEINQPYPHHHHHLVCVQCNRTIEFNNDSILKIGMKQSEKSGLHLLDCQLTIHTVCHEALRMGWPSLVSSNWSCPKSIAQHGSSTSDLIAQNVIPPPDLPDLPDLIE
;
A
#
# COMPACT_ATOMS: atom_id res chain seq x y z
N MET A 1 18.11 3.10 11.14
CA MET A 1 17.50 1.76 11.17
C MET A 1 17.44 1.24 9.75
N ALA A 2 17.97 0.06 9.51
CA ALA A 2 18.09 -0.49 8.18
C ALA A 2 16.70 -0.76 7.58
N LEU A 3 16.50 -0.29 6.35
CA LEU A 3 15.43 -0.77 5.49
C LEU A 3 15.44 -2.28 5.51
N TYR A 4 14.31 -2.91 5.74
CA TYR A 4 14.19 -4.36 5.64
C TYR A 4 14.67 -4.80 4.26
N THR A 5 15.83 -5.41 4.21
CA THR A 5 16.32 -6.04 2.99
C THR A 5 15.61 -7.39 2.81
N ALA A 6 15.55 -7.91 1.60
CA ALA A 6 15.00 -9.25 1.34
C ALA A 6 15.70 -10.31 2.20
N SER A 7 17.00 -10.14 2.51
CA SER A 7 17.78 -11.02 3.37
C SER A 7 17.37 -10.96 4.84
N SER A 8 17.12 -9.77 5.41
CA SER A 8 16.65 -9.62 6.77
C SER A 8 15.23 -10.18 6.94
N PHE A 9 14.38 -10.01 5.94
CA PHE A 9 13.04 -10.58 5.91
C PHE A 9 13.07 -12.12 5.84
N LYS A 10 13.95 -12.67 5.01
CA LYS A 10 14.13 -14.13 4.90
C LYS A 10 14.56 -14.74 6.24
N SER A 11 15.46 -14.09 6.97
CA SER A 11 15.88 -14.53 8.30
C SER A 11 14.70 -14.50 9.27
N GLU A 12 13.98 -13.40 9.36
CA GLU A 12 12.84 -13.24 10.28
C GLU A 12 11.68 -14.21 9.96
N LEU A 13 11.43 -14.49 8.68
CA LEU A 13 10.48 -15.54 8.28
C LEU A 13 10.90 -16.90 8.79
N ASN A 14 12.17 -17.27 8.59
CA ASN A 14 12.70 -18.57 9.00
C ASN A 14 12.63 -18.74 10.52
N ASP A 15 12.95 -17.71 11.29
CA ASP A 15 12.89 -17.71 12.77
C ASP A 15 11.45 -17.95 13.27
N LYS A 16 10.45 -17.53 12.50
CA LYS A 16 9.02 -17.76 12.77
C LYS A 16 8.46 -19.03 12.12
N GLY A 17 9.31 -19.88 11.55
CA GLY A 17 8.91 -21.14 10.88
C GLY A 17 8.25 -20.95 9.51
N TRP A 18 8.37 -19.77 8.90
CA TRP A 18 7.87 -19.48 7.57
C TRP A 18 8.99 -19.51 6.53
N ARG A 19 8.68 -19.98 5.33
CA ARG A 19 9.66 -20.00 4.23
C ARG A 19 9.46 -18.80 3.31
N MET A 20 10.57 -18.16 2.87
CA MET A 20 10.55 -17.32 1.69
C MET A 20 10.31 -18.20 0.47
N THR A 21 9.32 -17.84 -0.33
CA THR A 21 9.05 -18.48 -1.63
C THR A 21 9.25 -17.46 -2.74
N PRO A 22 9.55 -17.91 -3.99
CA PRO A 22 9.69 -16.99 -5.12
C PRO A 22 8.50 -16.03 -5.25
N GLN A 23 7.28 -16.55 -5.10
CA GLN A 23 6.06 -15.74 -5.16
C GLN A 23 6.01 -14.64 -4.09
N ARG A 24 6.45 -14.92 -2.86
CA ARG A 24 6.54 -13.92 -1.78
C ARG A 24 7.61 -12.87 -2.08
N GLU A 25 8.72 -13.30 -2.62
CA GLU A 25 9.81 -12.42 -3.02
C GLU A 25 9.37 -11.47 -4.14
N THR A 26 8.72 -11.98 -5.19
CA THR A 26 8.12 -11.18 -6.26
C THR A 26 7.15 -10.12 -5.70
N ILE A 27 6.25 -10.53 -4.80
CA ILE A 27 5.28 -9.60 -4.18
C ILE A 27 6.00 -8.51 -3.36
N LEU A 28 6.97 -8.89 -2.53
CA LEU A 28 7.75 -7.92 -1.75
C LEU A 28 8.48 -6.92 -2.64
N HIS A 29 9.11 -7.41 -3.71
CA HIS A 29 9.84 -6.59 -4.66
C HIS A 29 8.94 -5.55 -5.34
N VAL A 30 7.67 -5.88 -5.63
CA VAL A 30 6.72 -4.89 -6.16
C VAL A 30 6.59 -3.72 -5.19
N PHE A 31 6.33 -3.98 -3.91
CA PHE A 31 6.16 -2.91 -2.91
C PHE A 31 7.44 -2.11 -2.65
N GLN A 32 8.60 -2.75 -2.70
CA GLN A 32 9.89 -2.05 -2.53
C GLN A 32 10.19 -1.07 -3.66
N ASN A 33 9.66 -1.33 -4.85
CA ASN A 33 9.86 -0.49 -6.04
C ASN A 33 8.67 0.43 -6.35
N LEU A 34 7.61 0.40 -5.55
CA LEU A 34 6.54 1.38 -5.68
C LEU A 34 7.06 2.77 -5.33
N PRO A 35 6.67 3.80 -6.10
CA PRO A 35 6.94 5.19 -5.71
C PRO A 35 6.38 5.45 -4.31
N LYS A 36 7.07 6.32 -3.56
CA LYS A 36 6.65 6.69 -2.20
C LYS A 36 5.21 7.20 -2.22
N GLY A 37 4.44 6.79 -1.21
CA GLY A 37 3.04 7.18 -1.07
C GLY A 37 2.07 6.35 -1.91
N ASN A 38 2.54 5.44 -2.76
CA ASN A 38 1.66 4.56 -3.50
C ASN A 38 1.34 3.30 -2.70
N HIS A 39 0.11 2.88 -2.84
CA HIS A 39 -0.45 1.67 -2.23
C HIS A 39 -1.16 0.82 -3.28
N LEU A 40 -1.30 -0.46 -3.03
CA LEU A 40 -1.99 -1.40 -3.90
C LEU A 40 -2.99 -2.22 -3.10
N SER A 41 -4.17 -2.47 -3.68
CA SER A 41 -5.05 -3.54 -3.24
C SER A 41 -4.52 -4.91 -3.69
N ALA A 42 -5.10 -5.99 -3.20
CA ALA A 42 -4.74 -7.33 -3.67
C ALA A 42 -5.10 -7.52 -5.15
N GLU A 43 -6.18 -6.91 -5.60
CA GLU A 43 -6.68 -6.93 -6.97
C GLU A 43 -5.77 -6.15 -7.92
N ASP A 44 -5.30 -4.96 -7.50
CA ASP A 44 -4.35 -4.16 -8.27
C ASP A 44 -3.04 -4.92 -8.44
N LEU A 45 -2.54 -5.50 -7.34
CA LEU A 45 -1.33 -6.31 -7.37
C LEU A 45 -1.47 -7.55 -8.27
N TYR A 46 -2.64 -8.23 -8.22
CA TYR A 46 -2.92 -9.35 -9.11
C TYR A 46 -2.88 -8.93 -10.57
N THR A 47 -3.52 -7.81 -10.91
CA THR A 47 -3.56 -7.28 -12.28
C THR A 47 -2.15 -6.91 -12.76
N LEU A 48 -1.38 -6.23 -11.90
CA LEU A 48 0.01 -5.86 -12.18
C LEU A 48 0.89 -7.10 -12.47
N LEU A 49 0.83 -8.11 -11.60
CA LEU A 49 1.63 -9.33 -11.74
C LEU A 49 1.23 -10.13 -12.97
N LYS A 50 -0.08 -10.24 -13.25
CA LYS A 50 -0.57 -10.90 -14.46
C LYS A 50 -0.06 -10.23 -15.75
N ASN A 51 -0.04 -8.89 -15.78
CA ASN A 51 0.49 -8.13 -16.92
C ASN A 51 2.00 -8.33 -17.13
N ARG A 52 2.73 -8.73 -16.08
CA ARG A 52 4.16 -9.09 -16.13
C ARG A 52 4.41 -10.56 -16.47
N GLY A 53 3.35 -11.33 -16.74
CA GLY A 53 3.47 -12.77 -17.00
C GLY A 53 3.65 -13.63 -15.75
N GLU A 54 3.54 -13.05 -14.55
CA GLU A 54 3.61 -13.78 -13.28
C GLU A 54 2.32 -14.56 -13.02
N ASN A 55 2.45 -15.86 -12.75
CA ASN A 55 1.30 -16.71 -12.48
C ASN A 55 1.10 -16.94 -10.97
N ILE A 56 0.65 -15.90 -10.27
CA ILE A 56 0.37 -15.94 -8.83
C ILE A 56 -1.15 -15.79 -8.62
N SER A 57 -1.77 -16.75 -7.93
CA SER A 57 -3.20 -16.69 -7.67
C SER A 57 -3.56 -15.58 -6.69
N LEU A 58 -4.75 -14.99 -6.84
CA LEU A 58 -5.27 -13.95 -5.94
C LEU A 58 -5.29 -14.41 -4.48
N SER A 59 -5.61 -15.68 -4.21
CA SER A 59 -5.59 -16.25 -2.86
C SER A 59 -4.17 -16.29 -2.26
N THR A 60 -3.16 -16.56 -3.07
CA THR A 60 -1.74 -16.50 -2.66
C THR A 60 -1.32 -15.07 -2.34
N ILE A 61 -1.75 -14.11 -3.15
CA ILE A 61 -1.52 -12.69 -2.92
C ILE A 61 -2.11 -12.27 -1.57
N TYR A 62 -3.38 -12.51 -1.32
CA TYR A 62 -4.03 -12.18 -0.05
C TYR A 62 -3.31 -12.78 1.17
N ARG A 63 -2.93 -14.05 1.10
CA ARG A 63 -2.19 -14.71 2.20
C ARG A 63 -0.83 -14.07 2.42
N THR A 64 -0.14 -13.70 1.36
CA THR A 64 1.18 -13.08 1.42
C THR A 64 1.10 -11.67 1.98
N LEU A 65 0.14 -10.85 1.53
CA LEU A 65 -0.09 -9.50 2.02
C LEU A 65 -0.40 -9.50 3.52
N LYS A 66 -1.31 -10.37 3.97
CA LYS A 66 -1.62 -10.55 5.40
C LYS A 66 -0.40 -10.98 6.22
N LEU A 67 0.43 -11.87 5.68
CA LEU A 67 1.66 -12.28 6.35
C LEU A 67 2.62 -11.10 6.48
N MET A 68 2.86 -10.37 5.41
CA MET A 68 3.76 -9.21 5.39
C MET A 68 3.27 -8.09 6.31
N ALA A 69 1.95 -7.86 6.38
CA ALA A 69 1.36 -6.90 7.31
C ALA A 69 1.57 -7.32 8.77
N ARG A 70 1.36 -8.60 9.11
CA ARG A 70 1.65 -9.14 10.47
C ARG A 70 3.12 -9.02 10.87
N MET A 71 4.02 -9.03 9.90
CA MET A 71 5.45 -8.85 10.12
C MET A 71 5.88 -7.38 10.08
N SER A 72 4.93 -6.47 9.99
CA SER A 72 5.20 -5.03 9.89
C SER A 72 6.07 -4.62 8.70
N LEU A 73 6.13 -5.45 7.65
CA LEU A 73 6.79 -5.11 6.39
C LEU A 73 5.91 -4.24 5.50
N LEU A 74 4.63 -4.54 5.50
CA LEU A 74 3.60 -3.74 4.88
C LEU A 74 2.71 -3.12 5.95
N ARG A 75 2.18 -1.97 5.64
CA ARG A 75 1.10 -1.33 6.38
C ARG A 75 -0.20 -1.59 5.64
N GLU A 76 -1.23 -1.95 6.39
CA GLU A 76 -2.58 -2.12 5.87
C GLU A 76 -3.36 -0.81 6.03
N LEU A 77 -3.98 -0.36 4.95
CA LEU A 77 -4.77 0.88 4.89
C LEU A 77 -6.23 0.53 4.65
N GLU A 78 -7.12 1.10 5.45
CA GLU A 78 -8.56 1.06 5.20
C GLU A 78 -8.97 2.36 4.50
N LEU A 79 -9.08 2.28 3.18
CA LEU A 79 -9.60 3.36 2.35
C LEU A 79 -11.10 3.13 2.10
N ALA A 80 -11.81 4.16 1.60
CA ALA A 80 -13.28 4.11 1.46
C ALA A 80 -13.80 3.11 0.41
N GLU A 81 -12.94 2.41 -0.30
CA GLU A 81 -13.28 1.49 -1.39
C GLU A 81 -13.81 0.12 -0.94
N GLY A 82 -13.92 -0.11 0.37
CA GLY A 82 -14.44 -1.37 0.92
C GLY A 82 -13.46 -2.54 0.87
N HIS A 83 -12.26 -2.35 0.33
CA HIS A 83 -11.17 -3.32 0.37
C HIS A 83 -9.89 -2.69 0.91
N LYS A 84 -9.00 -3.56 1.38
CA LYS A 84 -7.76 -3.15 2.02
C LYS A 84 -6.70 -2.85 0.99
N HIS A 85 -5.99 -1.75 1.19
CA HIS A 85 -4.78 -1.41 0.46
C HIS A 85 -3.55 -1.67 1.32
N TYR A 86 -2.42 -1.80 0.68
CA TYR A 86 -1.15 -2.09 1.32
C TYR A 86 -0.06 -1.18 0.78
N GLU A 87 0.80 -0.71 1.66
CA GLU A 87 2.00 0.06 1.32
C GLU A 87 3.22 -0.51 2.04
N ILE A 88 4.43 -0.18 1.57
CA ILE A 88 5.65 -0.55 2.29
C ILE A 88 5.69 0.17 3.63
N ASN A 89 5.87 -0.57 4.72
CA ASN A 89 5.99 0.03 6.04
C ASN A 89 7.40 0.61 6.19
N GLN A 90 7.53 1.92 6.07
CA GLN A 90 8.81 2.63 6.27
C GLN A 90 8.87 3.09 7.72
N PRO A 91 9.88 2.64 8.49
CA PRO A 91 10.09 3.19 9.82
C PRO A 91 10.54 4.64 9.71
N TYR A 92 9.82 5.52 10.41
CA TYR A 92 10.15 6.91 10.67
C TYR A 92 11.20 7.59 9.75
N PRO A 93 10.94 8.72 9.06
CA PRO A 93 10.12 9.87 9.49
C PRO A 93 8.97 10.24 8.52
N HIS A 94 8.44 9.34 7.74
CA HIS A 94 7.44 9.68 6.72
C HIS A 94 6.03 9.29 7.19
N HIS A 95 5.51 10.00 8.21
CA HIS A 95 4.10 9.89 8.57
C HIS A 95 3.29 10.72 7.56
N HIS A 96 2.56 10.05 6.71
CA HIS A 96 1.53 10.69 5.93
C HIS A 96 0.15 10.26 6.45
N HIS A 97 -0.80 11.12 6.23
CA HIS A 97 -2.18 10.96 6.63
C HIS A 97 -3.05 11.03 5.40
N HIS A 98 -4.27 10.53 5.48
CA HIS A 98 -5.14 10.45 4.33
C HIS A 98 -6.42 11.26 4.55
N LEU A 99 -6.83 12.05 3.53
CA LEU A 99 -8.17 12.56 3.36
C LEU A 99 -8.86 11.68 2.32
N VAL A 100 -9.96 11.04 2.70
CA VAL A 100 -10.69 10.12 1.82
C VAL A 100 -12.10 10.63 1.62
N CYS A 101 -12.50 10.84 0.37
CA CYS A 101 -13.87 11.18 0.05
C CYS A 101 -14.75 9.93 0.06
N VAL A 102 -15.73 9.88 0.95
CA VAL A 102 -16.63 8.71 1.09
C VAL A 102 -17.55 8.50 -0.11
N GLN A 103 -17.71 9.51 -0.99
CA GLN A 103 -18.58 9.39 -2.14
C GLN A 103 -17.86 8.93 -3.42
N CYS A 104 -16.62 9.37 -3.64
CA CYS A 104 -15.89 9.08 -4.87
C CYS A 104 -14.53 8.40 -4.66
N ASN A 105 -14.25 7.99 -3.44
CA ASN A 105 -13.04 7.28 -3.00
C ASN A 105 -11.71 8.02 -3.29
N ARG A 106 -11.79 9.29 -3.70
CA ARG A 106 -10.60 10.10 -3.92
C ARG A 106 -9.81 10.20 -2.62
N THR A 107 -8.56 9.81 -2.66
CA THR A 107 -7.62 9.89 -1.55
C THR A 107 -6.61 11.01 -1.81
N ILE A 108 -6.32 11.81 -0.78
CA ILE A 108 -5.29 12.85 -0.79
C ILE A 108 -4.38 12.61 0.39
N GLU A 109 -3.10 12.46 0.13
CA GLU A 109 -2.09 12.34 1.17
C GLU A 109 -1.64 13.72 1.65
N PHE A 110 -1.38 13.83 2.96
CA PHE A 110 -0.83 15.04 3.55
C PHE A 110 0.06 14.71 4.73
N ASN A 111 1.00 15.61 5.03
CA ASN A 111 1.88 15.50 6.19
C ASN A 111 1.55 16.61 7.19
N ASN A 112 1.52 16.23 8.48
CA ASN A 112 1.32 17.21 9.56
C ASN A 112 2.01 16.75 10.85
N ASP A 113 3.12 17.39 11.18
CA ASP A 113 3.90 17.08 12.39
C ASP A 113 3.11 17.30 13.69
N SER A 114 2.07 18.12 13.68
CA SER A 114 1.24 18.35 14.88
C SER A 114 0.45 17.10 15.25
N ILE A 115 0.01 16.31 14.29
CA ILE A 115 -0.70 15.05 14.53
C ILE A 115 0.24 14.06 15.21
N LEU A 116 1.47 13.94 14.72
CA LEU A 116 2.49 13.10 15.34
C LEU A 116 2.79 13.54 16.78
N LYS A 117 2.97 14.84 17.01
CA LYS A 117 3.22 15.40 18.36
C LYS A 117 2.07 15.10 19.31
N ILE A 118 0.82 15.18 18.85
CA ILE A 118 -0.36 14.81 19.65
C ILE A 118 -0.32 13.32 19.99
N GLY A 119 -0.05 12.45 19.01
CA GLY A 119 0.08 11.01 19.21
C GLY A 119 1.17 10.67 20.23
N MET A 120 2.36 11.25 20.11
CA MET A 120 3.48 11.07 21.06
C MET A 120 3.08 11.48 22.47
N LYS A 121 2.54 12.68 22.63
CA LYS A 121 2.10 13.19 23.94
C LYS A 121 1.04 12.32 24.60
N GLN A 122 0.10 11.79 23.81
CA GLN A 122 -0.95 10.94 24.33
C GLN A 122 -0.42 9.55 24.72
N SER A 123 0.49 9.00 23.93
CA SER A 123 1.14 7.72 24.25
C SER A 123 1.96 7.80 25.52
N GLU A 124 2.78 8.85 25.69
CA GLU A 124 3.57 9.09 26.90
C GLU A 124 2.69 9.21 28.15
N LYS A 125 1.58 9.97 28.06
CA LYS A 125 0.63 10.10 29.17
C LYS A 125 -0.01 8.78 29.60
N SER A 126 -0.13 7.84 28.65
CA SER A 126 -0.71 6.52 28.86
C SER A 126 0.35 5.46 29.23
N GLY A 127 1.63 5.83 29.37
CA GLY A 127 2.71 4.90 29.66
C GLY A 127 3.06 3.99 28.48
N LEU A 128 2.75 4.42 27.23
CA LEU A 128 2.97 3.67 26.02
C LEU A 128 4.03 4.35 25.14
N HIS A 129 4.70 3.57 24.30
CA HIS A 129 5.58 4.08 23.26
C HIS A 129 4.84 4.12 21.93
N LEU A 130 4.89 5.27 21.24
CA LEU A 130 4.32 5.42 19.91
C LEU A 130 5.17 4.65 18.90
N LEU A 131 4.57 3.68 18.21
CA LEU A 131 5.21 2.92 17.14
C LEU A 131 4.89 3.48 15.76
N ASP A 132 3.66 3.97 15.60
CA ASP A 132 3.16 4.53 14.35
C ASP A 132 2.04 5.54 14.64
N CYS A 133 1.85 6.51 13.73
CA CYS A 133 0.79 7.50 13.82
C CYS A 133 0.24 7.78 12.42
N GLN A 134 -0.89 7.17 12.11
CA GLN A 134 -1.61 7.39 10.87
C GLN A 134 -3.03 7.86 11.19
N LEU A 135 -3.49 8.86 10.44
CA LEU A 135 -4.84 9.40 10.53
C LEU A 135 -5.50 9.32 9.16
N THR A 136 -6.67 8.69 9.11
CA THR A 136 -7.56 8.76 7.94
C THR A 136 -8.75 9.63 8.30
N ILE A 137 -8.96 10.69 7.53
CA ILE A 137 -10.08 11.61 7.70
C ILE A 137 -11.06 11.36 6.56
N HIS A 138 -12.26 10.93 6.91
CA HIS A 138 -13.34 10.77 5.95
C HIS A 138 -13.97 12.13 5.66
N THR A 139 -14.08 12.45 4.39
CA THR A 139 -14.57 13.73 3.87
C THR A 139 -15.59 13.51 2.77
N VAL A 140 -16.18 14.58 2.28
CA VAL A 140 -16.97 14.58 1.05
C VAL A 140 -16.47 15.70 0.15
N CYS A 141 -16.29 15.43 -1.14
CA CYS A 141 -15.81 16.42 -2.07
C CYS A 141 -16.88 17.47 -2.41
N HIS A 142 -16.44 18.68 -2.78
CA HIS A 142 -17.33 19.76 -3.14
C HIS A 142 -18.26 19.43 -4.31
N GLU A 143 -17.82 18.58 -5.22
CA GLU A 143 -18.59 18.11 -6.36
C GLU A 143 -19.81 17.30 -5.90
N ALA A 144 -19.61 16.37 -4.95
CA ALA A 144 -20.70 15.58 -4.37
C ALA A 144 -21.68 16.46 -3.55
N LEU A 145 -21.14 17.42 -2.80
CA LEU A 145 -21.99 18.38 -2.05
C LEU A 145 -22.87 19.18 -2.97
N ARG A 146 -22.35 19.67 -4.12
CA ARG A 146 -23.13 20.40 -5.13
C ARG A 146 -24.21 19.55 -5.79
N MET A 147 -23.98 18.22 -5.86
CA MET A 147 -24.98 17.27 -6.37
C MET A 147 -26.03 16.88 -5.34
N GLY A 148 -25.97 17.43 -4.11
CA GLY A 148 -26.94 17.18 -3.06
C GLY A 148 -26.66 15.93 -2.21
N TRP A 149 -25.35 15.61 -2.01
CA TRP A 149 -24.97 14.55 -1.07
C TRP A 149 -25.58 14.83 0.32
N PRO A 150 -26.05 13.79 1.06
CA PRO A 150 -26.00 12.36 0.70
C PRO A 150 -27.22 11.87 -0.12
N SER A 151 -28.30 12.60 -0.19
CA SER A 151 -29.61 12.08 -0.61
C SER A 151 -29.83 12.07 -2.12
N LEU A 152 -29.19 12.98 -2.87
CA LEU A 152 -29.46 13.19 -4.30
C LEU A 152 -28.36 12.65 -5.22
N VAL A 153 -27.25 12.20 -4.67
CA VAL A 153 -26.15 11.67 -5.49
C VAL A 153 -26.48 10.25 -5.94
N SER A 154 -26.63 10.06 -7.25
CA SER A 154 -26.88 8.75 -7.83
C SER A 154 -25.73 7.77 -7.57
N SER A 155 -26.03 6.48 -7.39
CA SER A 155 -25.02 5.40 -7.30
C SER A 155 -24.11 5.32 -8.53
N ASN A 156 -24.58 5.80 -9.69
CA ASN A 156 -23.82 5.80 -10.94
C ASN A 156 -23.07 7.14 -11.18
N TRP A 157 -23.11 8.07 -10.22
CA TRP A 157 -22.39 9.33 -10.36
C TRP A 157 -20.89 9.12 -10.22
N SER A 158 -20.13 9.61 -11.19
CA SER A 158 -18.68 9.65 -11.13
C SER A 158 -18.18 11.08 -10.92
N CYS A 159 -17.25 11.24 -10.01
CA CYS A 159 -16.67 12.54 -9.70
C CYS A 159 -15.73 12.98 -10.83
N PRO A 160 -15.93 14.17 -11.43
CA PRO A 160 -15.03 14.67 -12.48
C PRO A 160 -13.57 14.77 -12.05
N LYS A 161 -13.32 14.96 -10.76
CA LYS A 161 -11.97 15.06 -10.20
C LYS A 161 -11.35 13.72 -9.82
N SER A 162 -12.13 12.65 -9.63
CA SER A 162 -11.58 11.32 -9.43
C SER A 162 -10.94 10.77 -10.71
N ILE A 163 -11.51 11.11 -11.86
CA ILE A 163 -10.98 10.73 -13.18
C ILE A 163 -9.62 11.40 -13.45
N ALA A 164 -9.43 12.65 -13.00
CA ALA A 164 -8.18 13.38 -13.20
C ALA A 164 -7.01 12.85 -12.36
N GLN A 165 -7.27 12.11 -11.28
CA GLN A 165 -6.23 11.49 -10.44
C GLN A 165 -5.90 10.05 -10.84
N HIS A 166 -6.79 9.39 -11.58
CA HIS A 166 -6.46 8.13 -12.24
C HIS A 166 -5.47 8.30 -13.40
N GLY A 167 -5.16 9.53 -13.83
CA GLY A 167 -4.07 9.86 -14.75
C GLY A 167 -2.66 9.71 -14.17
N SER A 168 -2.52 9.53 -12.84
CA SER A 168 -1.28 9.11 -12.15
C SER A 168 -1.54 7.89 -11.28
N SER A 169 -2.64 7.18 -11.52
CA SER A 169 -3.05 6.02 -10.76
C SER A 169 -2.19 4.81 -11.10
N THR A 170 -2.31 3.80 -10.25
CA THR A 170 -1.76 2.46 -10.41
C THR A 170 -1.89 1.92 -11.85
N SER A 171 -2.93 2.32 -12.59
CA SER A 171 -3.16 1.98 -14.00
C SER A 171 -2.09 2.54 -14.94
N ASP A 172 -1.60 3.77 -14.70
CA ASP A 172 -0.54 4.37 -15.53
C ASP A 172 0.83 3.80 -15.17
N LEU A 173 1.05 3.46 -13.89
CA LEU A 173 2.25 2.73 -13.46
C LEU A 173 2.27 1.31 -14.04
N ILE A 174 1.10 0.69 -14.16
CA ILE A 174 0.91 -0.59 -14.83
C ILE A 174 1.19 -0.47 -16.34
N ALA A 175 0.68 0.59 -16.98
CA ALA A 175 0.81 0.80 -18.42
C ALA A 175 2.23 1.21 -18.85
N GLN A 176 2.98 1.90 -17.99
CA GLN A 176 4.31 2.44 -18.30
C GLN A 176 5.47 1.47 -18.03
N ASN A 177 5.21 0.26 -17.48
CA ASN A 177 6.27 -0.71 -17.13
C ASN A 177 7.41 -0.10 -16.29
N VAL A 178 7.09 0.89 -15.45
CA VAL A 178 8.06 1.73 -14.71
C VAL A 178 8.87 0.94 -13.68
N ILE A 179 8.46 -0.27 -13.37
CA ILE A 179 9.17 -1.14 -12.44
C ILE A 179 9.88 -2.22 -13.27
N PRO A 180 11.22 -2.20 -13.36
CA PRO A 180 11.97 -3.21 -14.09
C PRO A 180 11.76 -4.60 -13.45
N PRO A 181 11.88 -5.69 -14.23
CA PRO A 181 11.89 -7.04 -13.67
C PRO A 181 13.06 -7.18 -12.68
N PRO A 182 12.95 -8.06 -11.67
CA PRO A 182 14.06 -8.35 -10.78
C PRO A 182 15.23 -8.87 -11.59
N ASP A 183 16.44 -8.32 -11.35
CA ASP A 183 17.68 -8.92 -11.85
C ASP A 183 17.79 -10.31 -11.22
N LEU A 184 17.55 -11.33 -12.04
CA LEU A 184 17.85 -12.71 -11.63
C LEU A 184 19.38 -12.81 -11.52
N PRO A 185 19.92 -13.29 -10.39
CA PRO A 185 21.34 -13.57 -10.32
C PRO A 185 21.68 -14.61 -11.39
N ASP A 186 22.68 -14.30 -12.19
CA ASP A 186 23.24 -15.24 -13.18
C ASP A 186 23.49 -16.60 -12.49
N LEU A 187 22.75 -17.60 -12.93
CA LEU A 187 23.03 -18.97 -12.54
C LEU A 187 24.41 -19.32 -13.11
N PRO A 188 25.36 -19.80 -12.31
CA PRO A 188 26.62 -20.28 -12.84
C PRO A 188 26.35 -21.45 -13.79
N ASP A 189 26.88 -21.34 -15.01
CA ASP A 189 26.90 -22.42 -15.98
C ASP A 189 27.50 -23.68 -15.35
N LEU A 190 26.65 -24.64 -15.02
CA LEU A 190 27.09 -26.01 -14.77
C LEU A 190 27.20 -26.71 -16.11
N ILE A 191 28.34 -26.50 -16.77
CA ILE A 191 28.86 -27.39 -17.79
C ILE A 191 30.08 -28.08 -17.17
N GLU A 192 29.92 -29.34 -16.78
CA GLU A 192 30.69 -30.54 -17.10
C GLU A 192 30.25 -31.66 -16.17
#